data_0b0a406284243b230074c2c2f3705945
#
_entry.id   0b0a406284243b230074c2c2f3705945
#
_cell.length_a   1.000
_cell.length_b   1.000
_cell.length_c   1.000
_cell.angle_alpha   90.00
_cell.angle_beta   90.00
_cell.angle_gamma   90.00
#
_symmetry.space_group_name_H-M   'P 1'
#
loop_
_entity.id
_entity.type
_entity.pdbx_description
1 polymer ?
#
loop_
_entity_poly.entity_id
_entity_poly.type
_entity_poly.pdbx_seq_one_letter_code
_entity_poly.pdbx_strand_id
1 'polypeptide(L)'
;ISILVGIPLGVLSAVYRNSPLDHFSRVISLVGVSMPVFWLGLVLMLIFYFKLGWLPEPGRLDIMLIEPPRITGMLLIDAVIAGDWEVFWDGIIHMILPATVLGLFGLAGIARIVRSSMLDVLSQEYIKTARIKGLNEFLVLTRHALRNALVPAVTIIGLTYGGLLEGSVLTETIFSWPGLGRYLAQAFLTLDLNAVVGGTMLVALTFSLVNLAVDLIYAFLNPKITYTESQ
;
A
#
# COMPACT_ATOMS: atom_id res chain seq x y z
N ILE A 1 -2.52 4.33 0.27
CA ILE A 1 -1.66 5.02 -0.70
C ILE A 1 -1.38 4.07 -1.87
N SER A 2 -0.75 2.92 -1.68
CA SER A 2 -0.32 2.01 -2.76
C SER A 2 -1.42 1.66 -3.76
N ILE A 3 -2.60 1.29 -3.29
CA ILE A 3 -3.75 0.93 -4.13
C ILE A 3 -4.37 2.18 -4.76
N LEU A 4 -4.65 3.21 -3.92
CA LEU A 4 -5.34 4.42 -4.36
C LEU A 4 -4.57 5.24 -5.41
N VAL A 5 -3.25 5.19 -5.36
CA VAL A 5 -2.37 5.88 -6.31
C VAL A 5 -1.84 4.93 -7.38
N GLY A 6 -1.48 3.69 -7.00
CA GLY A 6 -0.87 2.72 -7.90
C GLY A 6 -1.80 2.24 -9.02
N ILE A 7 -3.08 1.98 -8.71
CA ILE A 7 -4.05 1.57 -9.75
C ILE A 7 -4.29 2.71 -10.76
N PRO A 8 -4.70 3.94 -10.36
CA PRO A 8 -4.86 5.03 -11.32
C PRO A 8 -3.59 5.33 -12.11
N LEU A 9 -2.42 5.34 -11.46
CA LEU A 9 -1.15 5.59 -12.14
C LEU A 9 -0.86 4.52 -13.20
N GLY A 10 -1.09 3.24 -12.90
CA GLY A 10 -0.94 2.14 -13.85
C GLY A 10 -1.89 2.24 -15.04
N VAL A 11 -3.17 2.56 -14.78
CA VAL A 11 -4.18 2.78 -15.83
C VAL A 11 -3.79 3.95 -16.73
N LEU A 12 -3.49 5.11 -16.16
CA LEU A 12 -3.12 6.31 -16.93
C LEU A 12 -1.84 6.08 -17.74
N SER A 13 -0.85 5.38 -17.16
CA SER A 13 0.38 5.00 -17.84
C SER A 13 0.14 4.06 -19.04
N ALA A 14 -0.86 3.18 -18.95
CA ALA A 14 -1.24 2.30 -20.06
C ALA A 14 -2.02 3.04 -21.16
N VAL A 15 -2.99 3.90 -20.77
CA VAL A 15 -3.82 4.68 -21.68
C VAL A 15 -2.96 5.68 -22.47
N TYR A 16 -2.08 6.39 -21.79
CA TYR A 16 -1.14 7.35 -22.38
C TYR A 16 0.24 6.73 -22.65
N ARG A 17 0.27 5.54 -23.22
CA ARG A 17 1.49 4.80 -23.53
C ARG A 17 2.51 5.67 -24.30
N ASN A 18 3.80 5.58 -23.90
CA ASN A 18 4.93 6.34 -24.45
C ASN A 18 4.84 7.88 -24.25
N SER A 19 3.91 8.38 -23.45
CA SER A 19 3.85 9.79 -23.07
C SER A 19 4.85 10.11 -21.95
N PRO A 20 5.11 11.40 -21.65
CA PRO A 20 5.91 11.81 -20.49
C PRO A 20 5.38 11.24 -19.18
N LEU A 21 4.04 11.13 -19.01
CA LEU A 21 3.40 10.52 -17.84
C LEU A 21 3.77 9.05 -17.71
N ASP A 22 3.77 8.28 -18.81
CA ASP A 22 4.18 6.88 -18.80
C ASP A 22 5.66 6.73 -18.44
N HIS A 23 6.53 7.58 -18.99
CA HIS A 23 7.95 7.57 -18.64
C HIS A 23 8.16 7.91 -17.16
N PHE A 24 7.49 8.93 -16.64
CA PHE A 24 7.55 9.32 -15.23
C PHE A 24 7.05 8.21 -14.29
N SER A 25 5.90 7.59 -14.61
CA SER A 25 5.39 6.44 -13.86
C SER A 25 6.37 5.27 -13.80
N ARG A 26 7.04 4.97 -14.93
CA ARG A 26 8.06 3.92 -14.99
C ARG A 26 9.28 4.25 -14.15
N VAL A 27 9.75 5.51 -14.19
CA VAL A 27 10.88 5.94 -13.36
C VAL A 27 10.55 5.84 -11.87
N ILE A 28 9.38 6.33 -11.44
CA ILE A 28 8.92 6.20 -10.04
C ILE A 28 8.82 4.74 -9.63
N SER A 29 8.26 3.89 -10.49
CA SER A 29 8.14 2.46 -10.21
C SER A 29 9.51 1.78 -10.10
N LEU A 30 10.47 2.17 -10.94
CA LEU A 30 11.84 1.64 -10.89
C LEU A 30 12.55 2.06 -9.60
N VAL A 31 12.48 3.35 -9.27
CA VAL A 31 13.06 3.91 -8.05
C VAL A 31 12.47 3.24 -6.80
N GLY A 32 11.12 3.13 -6.73
CA GLY A 32 10.44 2.53 -5.60
C GLY A 32 10.79 1.06 -5.33
N VAL A 33 11.09 0.28 -6.39
CA VAL A 33 11.50 -1.13 -6.24
C VAL A 33 13.01 -1.27 -5.96
N SER A 34 13.82 -0.34 -6.47
CA SER A 34 15.27 -0.44 -6.38
C SER A 34 15.85 0.08 -5.08
N MET A 35 15.14 0.97 -4.39
CA MET A 35 15.61 1.56 -3.14
C MET A 35 15.18 0.73 -1.93
N PRO A 36 16.11 0.41 -1.00
CA PRO A 36 15.72 -0.18 0.27
C PRO A 36 14.77 0.73 1.04
N VAL A 37 13.68 0.17 1.58
CA VAL A 37 12.63 0.91 2.30
C VAL A 37 13.20 1.79 3.41
N PHE A 38 14.14 1.24 4.20
CA PHE A 38 14.77 1.98 5.29
C PHE A 38 15.60 3.17 4.79
N TRP A 39 16.32 3.01 3.68
CA TRP A 39 17.13 4.09 3.10
C TRP A 39 16.23 5.22 2.59
N LEU A 40 15.15 4.88 1.90
CA LEU A 40 14.15 5.85 1.46
C LEU A 40 13.54 6.61 2.66
N GLY A 41 13.25 5.91 3.75
CA GLY A 41 12.77 6.52 5.00
C GLY A 41 13.72 7.56 5.56
N LEU A 42 15.01 7.22 5.65
CA LEU A 42 16.06 8.14 6.14
C LEU A 42 16.23 9.37 5.23
N VAL A 43 16.19 9.16 3.90
CA VAL A 43 16.32 10.27 2.93
C VAL A 43 15.12 11.20 3.01
N LEU A 44 13.89 10.67 3.07
CA LEU A 44 12.69 11.50 3.17
C LEU A 44 12.64 12.25 4.51
N MET A 45 13.05 11.61 5.61
CA MET A 45 13.19 12.26 6.91
C MET A 45 14.23 13.40 6.86
N LEU A 46 15.40 13.16 6.28
CA LEU A 46 16.43 14.17 6.10
C LEU A 46 15.92 15.39 5.32
N ILE A 47 15.12 15.15 4.26
CA ILE A 47 14.62 16.23 3.41
C ILE A 47 13.47 16.96 4.10
N PHE A 48 12.39 16.25 4.47
CA PHE A 48 11.12 16.87 4.86
C PHE A 48 11.09 17.31 6.33
N TYR A 49 11.72 16.56 7.22
CA TYR A 49 11.83 16.96 8.62
C TYR A 49 13.04 17.87 8.83
N PHE A 50 14.26 17.41 8.53
CA PHE A 50 15.48 18.09 8.97
C PHE A 50 15.81 19.33 8.12
N LYS A 51 15.73 19.25 6.76
CA LYS A 51 16.13 20.37 5.89
C LYS A 51 14.99 21.37 5.65
N LEU A 52 13.80 20.90 5.39
CA LEU A 52 12.66 21.74 5.03
C LEU A 52 11.81 22.14 6.23
N GLY A 53 11.82 21.35 7.32
CA GLY A 53 10.96 21.59 8.48
C GLY A 53 9.46 21.53 8.15
N TRP A 54 9.07 20.78 7.08
CA TRP A 54 7.68 20.69 6.66
C TRP A 54 6.87 19.66 7.42
N LEU A 55 7.54 18.62 7.90
CA LEU A 55 6.93 17.51 8.61
C LEU A 55 7.57 17.37 10.00
N PRO A 56 6.84 16.81 10.97
CA PRO A 56 7.28 16.74 12.36
C PRO A 56 8.42 15.74 12.56
N GLU A 57 8.94 15.74 13.77
CA GLU A 57 9.92 14.78 14.25
C GLU A 57 9.39 13.33 14.23
N PRO A 58 10.28 12.32 14.30
CA PRO A 58 9.89 10.94 14.45
C PRO A 58 9.07 10.69 15.72
N GLY A 59 7.94 10.03 15.57
CA GLY A 59 6.98 9.76 16.64
C GLY A 59 5.58 9.57 16.05
N ARG A 60 4.59 9.34 16.88
CA ARG A 60 3.19 9.28 16.45
C ARG A 60 2.36 10.50 16.87
N LEU A 61 2.94 11.34 17.72
CA LEU A 61 2.33 12.54 18.27
C LEU A 61 3.42 13.48 18.75
N ASP A 62 3.19 14.78 18.67
CA ASP A 62 4.06 15.80 19.25
C ASP A 62 4.20 15.58 20.77
N ILE A 63 5.42 15.75 21.30
CA ILE A 63 5.74 15.55 22.71
C ILE A 63 5.00 16.50 23.66
N MET A 64 4.49 17.62 23.14
CA MET A 64 3.70 18.59 23.91
C MET A 64 2.22 18.21 24.04
N LEU A 65 1.73 17.30 23.18
CA LEU A 65 0.36 16.87 23.20
C LEU A 65 0.15 15.65 24.11
N ILE A 66 -0.99 15.62 24.78
CA ILE A 66 -1.36 14.52 25.68
C ILE A 66 -2.19 13.51 24.89
N GLU A 67 -1.81 12.23 24.96
CA GLU A 67 -2.59 11.16 24.34
C GLU A 67 -4.04 11.14 24.91
N PRO A 68 -5.07 10.98 24.07
CA PRO A 68 -6.44 10.82 24.53
C PRO A 68 -6.61 9.52 25.32
N PRO A 69 -7.71 9.38 26.09
CA PRO A 69 -8.02 8.13 26.79
C PRO A 69 -8.01 6.94 25.83
N ARG A 70 -7.30 5.87 26.19
CA ARG A 70 -7.20 4.66 25.38
C ARG A 70 -8.49 3.84 25.46
N ILE A 71 -9.31 3.90 24.41
CA ILE A 71 -10.55 3.14 24.28
C ILE A 71 -10.35 1.98 23.31
N THR A 72 -9.84 2.26 22.11
CA THR A 72 -9.57 1.26 21.07
C THR A 72 -8.07 0.91 20.99
N GLY A 73 -7.21 1.75 21.53
CA GLY A 73 -5.75 1.69 21.38
C GLY A 73 -5.22 2.25 20.05
N MET A 74 -6.12 2.71 19.17
CA MET A 74 -5.78 3.39 17.93
C MET A 74 -5.85 4.90 18.12
N LEU A 75 -4.70 5.58 18.15
CA LEU A 75 -4.58 7.02 18.46
C LEU A 75 -5.62 7.89 17.72
N LEU A 76 -5.74 7.73 16.41
CA LEU A 76 -6.66 8.55 15.61
C LEU A 76 -8.13 8.27 15.93
N ILE A 77 -8.49 7.02 16.20
CA ILE A 77 -9.86 6.64 16.56
C ILE A 77 -10.17 7.16 17.97
N ASP A 78 -9.27 6.98 18.90
CA ASP A 78 -9.42 7.45 20.28
C ASP A 78 -9.48 8.99 20.34
N ALA A 79 -8.71 9.69 19.51
CA ALA A 79 -8.79 11.15 19.36
C ALA A 79 -10.16 11.60 18.84
N VAL A 80 -10.72 10.93 17.83
CA VAL A 80 -12.08 11.23 17.32
C VAL A 80 -13.13 10.98 18.39
N ILE A 81 -13.05 9.86 19.13
CA ILE A 81 -14.00 9.54 20.20
C ILE A 81 -13.94 10.57 21.34
N ALA A 82 -12.73 11.04 21.67
CA ALA A 82 -12.51 12.07 22.68
C ALA A 82 -12.88 13.49 22.19
N GLY A 83 -13.11 13.69 20.91
CA GLY A 83 -13.33 15.01 20.30
C GLY A 83 -12.07 15.87 20.23
N ASP A 84 -10.89 15.26 20.37
CA ASP A 84 -9.59 15.93 20.36
C ASP A 84 -9.06 16.02 18.93
N TRP A 85 -9.45 17.07 18.24
CA TRP A 85 -9.10 17.32 16.85
C TRP A 85 -7.63 17.76 16.68
N GLU A 86 -7.03 18.32 17.71
CA GLU A 86 -5.60 18.70 17.67
C GLU A 86 -4.72 17.45 17.59
N VAL A 87 -4.92 16.49 18.50
CA VAL A 87 -4.26 15.20 18.49
C VAL A 87 -4.57 14.41 17.20
N PHE A 88 -5.80 14.49 16.68
CA PHE A 88 -6.18 13.81 15.44
C PHE A 88 -5.35 14.30 14.24
N TRP A 89 -5.29 15.62 14.03
CA TRP A 89 -4.54 16.18 12.91
C TRP A 89 -3.04 16.04 13.06
N ASP A 90 -2.52 16.20 14.25
CA ASP A 90 -1.10 15.97 14.54
C ASP A 90 -0.70 14.53 14.25
N GLY A 91 -1.49 13.56 14.71
CA GLY A 91 -1.26 12.14 14.41
C GLY A 91 -1.31 11.81 12.92
N ILE A 92 -2.18 12.46 12.13
CA ILE A 92 -2.19 12.34 10.67
C ILE A 92 -0.90 12.87 10.06
N ILE A 93 -0.42 14.03 10.50
CA ILE A 93 0.81 14.65 9.97
C ILE A 93 2.03 13.78 10.27
N HIS A 94 2.12 13.20 11.48
CA HIS A 94 3.19 12.26 11.85
C HIS A 94 3.14 10.96 11.01
N MET A 95 1.96 10.55 10.56
CA MET A 95 1.80 9.35 9.73
C MET A 95 2.24 9.57 8.26
N ILE A 96 2.33 10.80 7.77
CA ILE A 96 2.61 11.09 6.35
C ILE A 96 3.91 10.43 5.87
N LEU A 97 5.03 10.65 6.57
CA LEU A 97 6.33 10.10 6.14
C LEU A 97 6.35 8.56 6.17
N PRO A 98 6.06 7.89 7.30
CA PRO A 98 6.09 6.43 7.33
C PRO A 98 5.10 5.79 6.34
N ALA A 99 3.89 6.35 6.21
CA ALA A 99 2.91 5.86 5.25
C ALA A 99 3.34 6.09 3.79
N THR A 100 4.04 7.19 3.51
CA THR A 100 4.57 7.47 2.15
C THR A 100 5.68 6.50 1.79
N VAL A 101 6.61 6.22 2.71
CA VAL A 101 7.71 5.27 2.49
C VAL A 101 7.17 3.88 2.15
N LEU A 102 6.30 3.34 2.99
CA LEU A 102 5.66 2.04 2.75
C LEU A 102 4.76 2.07 1.51
N GLY A 103 4.04 3.17 1.34
CA GLY A 103 3.14 3.38 0.21
C GLY A 103 3.84 3.39 -1.14
N LEU A 104 5.00 4.01 -1.25
CA LEU A 104 5.82 4.05 -2.49
C LEU A 104 6.34 2.67 -2.87
N PHE A 105 6.75 1.86 -1.89
CA PHE A 105 7.19 0.49 -2.13
C PHE A 105 6.07 -0.35 -2.77
N GLY A 106 4.87 -0.35 -2.20
CA GLY A 106 3.73 -1.09 -2.74
C GLY A 106 3.20 -0.51 -4.06
N LEU A 107 3.19 0.82 -4.20
CA LEU A 107 2.72 1.53 -5.39
C LEU A 107 3.47 1.09 -6.64
N ALA A 108 4.79 0.98 -6.56
CA ALA A 108 5.65 0.64 -7.68
C ALA A 108 5.31 -0.74 -8.29
N GLY A 109 5.05 -1.74 -7.44
CA GLY A 109 4.63 -3.07 -7.86
C GLY A 109 3.24 -3.07 -8.50
N ILE A 110 2.27 -2.44 -7.83
CA ILE A 110 0.88 -2.37 -8.27
C ILE A 110 0.76 -1.61 -9.59
N ALA A 111 1.36 -0.42 -9.70
CA ALA A 111 1.29 0.39 -10.91
C ALA A 111 1.87 -0.34 -12.13
N ARG A 112 2.99 -1.06 -11.96
CA ARG A 112 3.62 -1.83 -13.05
C ARG A 112 2.73 -2.97 -13.53
N ILE A 113 2.14 -3.74 -12.62
CA ILE A 113 1.27 -4.87 -13.00
C ILE A 113 -0.02 -4.36 -13.62
N VAL A 114 -0.67 -3.34 -13.04
CA VAL A 114 -1.88 -2.74 -13.61
C VAL A 114 -1.60 -2.19 -15.00
N ARG A 115 -0.48 -1.50 -15.21
CA ARG A 115 -0.08 -1.01 -16.53
C ARG A 115 0.07 -2.14 -17.54
N SER A 116 0.81 -3.19 -17.21
CA SER A 116 1.01 -4.34 -18.10
C SER A 116 -0.32 -4.99 -18.46
N SER A 117 -1.13 -5.32 -17.46
CA SER A 117 -2.43 -5.95 -17.66
C SER A 117 -3.40 -5.08 -18.45
N MET A 118 -3.38 -3.75 -18.22
CA MET A 118 -4.19 -2.83 -19.03
C MET A 118 -3.76 -2.81 -20.50
N LEU A 119 -2.46 -2.81 -20.79
CA LEU A 119 -1.97 -2.87 -22.18
C LEU A 119 -2.40 -4.16 -22.88
N ASP A 120 -2.30 -5.30 -22.17
CA ASP A 120 -2.72 -6.60 -22.70
C ASP A 120 -4.23 -6.63 -22.99
N VAL A 121 -5.03 -6.13 -22.05
CA VAL A 121 -6.48 -6.09 -22.17
C VAL A 121 -6.92 -5.11 -23.26
N LEU A 122 -6.32 -3.91 -23.35
CA LEU A 122 -6.67 -2.90 -24.35
C LEU A 122 -6.36 -3.37 -25.79
N SER A 123 -5.49 -4.37 -25.96
CA SER A 123 -5.19 -4.98 -27.26
C SER A 123 -6.22 -6.02 -27.74
N GLN A 124 -7.13 -6.44 -26.86
CA GLN A 124 -8.08 -7.53 -27.14
C GLN A 124 -9.20 -7.11 -28.11
N GLU A 125 -9.67 -8.09 -28.90
CA GLU A 125 -10.70 -7.87 -29.92
C GLU A 125 -12.04 -7.39 -29.36
N TYR A 126 -12.43 -7.82 -28.16
CA TYR A 126 -13.68 -7.37 -27.54
C TYR A 126 -13.64 -5.87 -27.17
N ILE A 127 -12.47 -5.32 -26.86
CA ILE A 127 -12.28 -3.88 -26.61
C ILE A 127 -12.44 -3.10 -27.94
N LYS A 128 -11.86 -3.61 -29.03
CA LYS A 128 -12.04 -3.01 -30.37
C LYS A 128 -13.52 -3.01 -30.76
N THR A 129 -14.21 -4.14 -30.52
CA THR A 129 -15.65 -4.25 -30.78
C THR A 129 -16.47 -3.26 -29.96
N ALA A 130 -16.13 -3.04 -28.68
CA ALA A 130 -16.79 -2.07 -27.83
C ALA A 130 -16.65 -0.64 -28.37
N ARG A 131 -15.46 -0.28 -28.86
CA ARG A 131 -15.21 1.03 -29.50
C ARG A 131 -15.96 1.19 -30.82
N ILE A 132 -15.99 0.17 -31.67
CA ILE A 132 -16.73 0.17 -32.94
C ILE A 132 -18.24 0.35 -32.69
N LYS A 133 -18.78 -0.20 -31.60
CA LYS A 133 -20.18 -0.01 -31.18
C LYS A 133 -20.47 1.42 -30.68
N GLY A 134 -19.48 2.32 -30.64
CA GLY A 134 -19.65 3.72 -30.23
C GLY A 134 -19.72 3.92 -28.73
N LEU A 135 -19.26 2.98 -27.92
CA LEU A 135 -19.21 3.17 -26.46
C LEU A 135 -18.21 4.29 -26.10
N ASN A 136 -18.58 5.09 -25.10
CA ASN A 136 -17.69 6.14 -24.57
C ASN A 136 -16.39 5.52 -24.03
N GLU A 137 -15.25 6.15 -24.33
CA GLU A 137 -13.93 5.64 -23.95
C GLU A 137 -13.79 5.46 -22.42
N PHE A 138 -14.37 6.35 -21.63
CA PHE A 138 -14.39 6.20 -20.17
C PHE A 138 -15.07 4.89 -19.75
N LEU A 139 -16.19 4.53 -20.39
CA LEU A 139 -16.90 3.28 -20.12
C LEU A 139 -16.10 2.05 -20.60
N VAL A 140 -15.43 2.16 -21.75
CA VAL A 140 -14.54 1.12 -22.27
C VAL A 140 -13.40 0.87 -21.28
N LEU A 141 -12.76 1.93 -20.79
CA LEU A 141 -11.64 1.84 -19.85
C LEU A 141 -12.06 1.29 -18.48
N THR A 142 -13.12 1.84 -17.89
CA THR A 142 -13.51 1.49 -16.51
C THR A 142 -14.27 0.17 -16.40
N ARG A 143 -15.24 -0.06 -17.29
CA ARG A 143 -16.12 -1.24 -17.18
C ARG A 143 -15.61 -2.45 -17.95
N HIS A 144 -14.98 -2.25 -19.11
CA HIS A 144 -14.55 -3.34 -19.97
C HIS A 144 -13.06 -3.68 -19.80
N ALA A 145 -12.18 -2.69 -19.67
CA ALA A 145 -10.76 -2.95 -19.58
C ALA A 145 -10.30 -3.15 -18.13
N LEU A 146 -10.57 -2.19 -17.25
CA LEU A 146 -10.04 -2.20 -15.87
C LEU A 146 -10.48 -3.43 -15.10
N ARG A 147 -11.75 -3.84 -15.20
CA ARG A 147 -12.27 -5.02 -14.50
C ARG A 147 -11.44 -6.28 -14.78
N ASN A 148 -11.05 -6.49 -16.04
CA ASN A 148 -10.25 -7.64 -16.44
C ASN A 148 -8.76 -7.45 -16.09
N ALA A 149 -8.27 -6.22 -16.20
CA ALA A 149 -6.88 -5.89 -15.85
C ALA A 149 -6.58 -5.94 -14.35
N LEU A 150 -7.61 -5.79 -13.50
CA LEU A 150 -7.45 -5.90 -12.05
C LEU A 150 -7.24 -7.35 -11.56
N VAL A 151 -7.57 -8.36 -12.35
CA VAL A 151 -7.40 -9.76 -11.93
C VAL A 151 -5.97 -10.07 -11.48
N PRO A 152 -4.91 -9.82 -12.27
CA PRO A 152 -3.54 -9.99 -11.79
C PRO A 152 -3.13 -8.97 -10.71
N ALA A 153 -3.75 -7.77 -10.70
CA ALA A 153 -3.45 -6.75 -9.71
C ALA A 153 -3.88 -7.15 -8.29
N VAL A 154 -4.99 -7.88 -8.14
CA VAL A 154 -5.45 -8.38 -6.83
C VAL A 154 -4.42 -9.32 -6.20
N THR A 155 -3.83 -10.21 -6.99
CA THR A 155 -2.76 -11.10 -6.52
C THR A 155 -1.54 -10.30 -6.03
N ILE A 156 -1.12 -9.32 -6.81
CA ILE A 156 0.03 -8.49 -6.43
C ILE A 156 -0.27 -7.62 -5.19
N ILE A 157 -1.50 -7.17 -5.00
CA ILE A 157 -1.93 -6.45 -3.79
C ILE A 157 -1.77 -7.34 -2.55
N GLY A 158 -2.20 -8.61 -2.63
CA GLY A 158 -2.01 -9.56 -1.53
C GLY A 158 -0.54 -9.82 -1.20
N LEU A 159 0.28 -10.06 -2.22
CA LEU A 159 1.73 -10.25 -2.05
C LEU A 159 2.41 -8.98 -1.51
N THR A 160 1.99 -7.81 -1.98
CA THR A 160 2.50 -6.51 -1.49
C THR A 160 2.22 -6.32 -0.01
N TYR A 161 1.07 -6.77 0.47
CA TYR A 161 0.75 -6.70 1.90
C TYR A 161 1.76 -7.45 2.76
N GLY A 162 2.19 -8.65 2.34
CA GLY A 162 3.26 -9.39 3.02
C GLY A 162 4.58 -8.60 3.07
N GLY A 163 5.00 -8.05 1.93
CA GLY A 163 6.20 -7.22 1.86
C GLY A 163 6.09 -5.92 2.70
N LEU A 164 4.89 -5.36 2.84
CA LEU A 164 4.66 -4.19 3.71
C LEU A 164 4.79 -4.56 5.20
N LEU A 165 4.38 -5.77 5.61
CA LEU A 165 4.59 -6.24 6.99
C LEU A 165 6.07 -6.38 7.32
N GLU A 166 6.89 -6.90 6.41
CA GLU A 166 8.35 -6.95 6.58
C GLU A 166 8.96 -5.53 6.62
N GLY A 167 8.57 -4.67 5.67
CA GLY A 167 9.06 -3.29 5.58
C GLY A 167 8.63 -2.43 6.77
N SER A 168 7.52 -2.75 7.42
CA SER A 168 7.01 -1.99 8.56
C SER A 168 7.95 -2.05 9.76
N VAL A 169 8.64 -3.16 10.01
CA VAL A 169 9.59 -3.31 11.15
C VAL A 169 10.67 -2.23 11.10
N LEU A 170 11.30 -2.05 9.94
CA LEU A 170 12.36 -1.04 9.76
C LEU A 170 11.78 0.37 9.77
N THR A 171 10.64 0.58 9.11
CA THR A 171 9.97 1.89 9.06
C THR A 171 9.52 2.34 10.43
N GLU A 172 8.87 1.48 11.22
CA GLU A 172 8.45 1.76 12.58
C GLU A 172 9.64 2.08 13.50
N THR A 173 10.77 1.39 13.29
CA THR A 173 11.99 1.65 14.06
C THR A 173 12.58 3.04 13.72
N ILE A 174 12.70 3.36 12.43
CA ILE A 174 13.28 4.63 11.95
C ILE A 174 12.43 5.83 12.37
N PHE A 175 11.11 5.72 12.18
CA PHE A 175 10.17 6.79 12.52
C PHE A 175 9.72 6.76 13.98
N SER A 176 10.34 5.91 14.83
CA SER A 176 9.97 5.74 16.24
C SER A 176 8.48 5.47 16.46
N TRP A 177 7.83 4.86 15.45
CA TRP A 177 6.42 4.55 15.49
C TRP A 177 6.15 3.36 16.42
N PRO A 178 5.26 3.45 17.42
CA PRO A 178 4.95 2.35 18.33
C PRO A 178 4.02 1.33 17.66
N GLY A 179 4.57 0.48 16.80
CA GLY A 179 3.85 -0.56 16.07
C GLY A 179 4.31 -1.97 16.41
N LEU A 180 3.67 -2.95 15.76
CA LEU A 180 3.94 -4.37 15.97
C LEU A 180 5.34 -4.77 15.52
N GLY A 181 5.83 -4.19 14.42
CA GLY A 181 7.15 -4.48 13.91
C GLY A 181 8.25 -4.02 14.86
N ARG A 182 8.15 -2.80 15.40
CA ARG A 182 9.07 -2.29 16.41
C ARG A 182 9.00 -3.12 17.71
N TYR A 183 7.80 -3.52 18.11
CA TYR A 183 7.63 -4.41 19.27
C TYR A 183 8.35 -5.73 19.07
N LEU A 184 8.19 -6.37 17.91
CA LEU A 184 8.88 -7.62 17.58
C LEU A 184 10.41 -7.44 17.51
N ALA A 185 10.89 -6.35 16.93
CA ALA A 185 12.32 -6.04 16.90
C ALA A 185 12.91 -5.91 18.30
N GLN A 186 12.22 -5.22 19.21
CA GLN A 186 12.63 -5.11 20.60
C GLN A 186 12.59 -6.45 21.34
N ALA A 187 11.51 -7.22 21.18
CA ALA A 187 11.38 -8.55 21.78
C ALA A 187 12.50 -9.49 21.32
N PHE A 188 12.90 -9.41 20.07
CA PHE A 188 14.01 -10.17 19.52
C PHE A 188 15.35 -9.78 20.15
N LEU A 189 15.61 -8.48 20.29
CA LEU A 189 16.85 -7.96 20.90
C LEU A 189 16.94 -8.28 22.41
N THR A 190 15.80 -8.37 23.09
CA THR A 190 15.74 -8.72 24.52
C THR A 190 15.60 -10.22 24.77
N LEU A 191 15.58 -11.04 23.70
CA LEU A 191 15.40 -12.50 23.75
C LEU A 191 14.09 -12.93 24.44
N ASP A 192 13.05 -12.12 24.36
CA ASP A 192 11.71 -12.46 24.84
C ASP A 192 11.01 -13.39 23.83
N LEU A 193 11.23 -14.69 23.98
CA LEU A 193 10.67 -15.71 23.10
C LEU A 193 9.14 -15.72 23.09
N ASN A 194 8.48 -15.44 24.21
CA ASN A 194 7.02 -15.43 24.26
C ASN A 194 6.43 -14.29 23.43
N ALA A 195 7.02 -13.09 23.54
CA ALA A 195 6.63 -11.93 22.75
C ALA A 195 6.91 -12.15 21.24
N VAL A 196 8.06 -12.74 20.89
CA VAL A 196 8.40 -13.07 19.49
C VAL A 196 7.41 -14.09 18.92
N VAL A 197 7.14 -15.18 19.61
CA VAL A 197 6.19 -16.21 19.14
C VAL A 197 4.78 -15.62 19.01
N GLY A 198 4.28 -14.92 20.03
CA GLY A 198 2.96 -14.33 20.02
C GLY A 198 2.79 -13.29 18.88
N GLY A 199 3.76 -12.40 18.72
CA GLY A 199 3.72 -11.40 17.64
C GLY A 199 3.83 -12.03 16.25
N THR A 200 4.68 -13.04 16.07
CA THR A 200 4.79 -13.77 14.80
C THR A 200 3.50 -14.51 14.46
N MET A 201 2.84 -15.14 15.44
CA MET A 201 1.53 -15.77 15.23
C MET A 201 0.47 -14.75 14.80
N LEU A 202 0.47 -13.55 15.37
CA LEU A 202 -0.45 -12.48 14.99
C LEU A 202 -0.19 -12.03 13.54
N VAL A 203 1.06 -11.85 13.14
CA VAL A 203 1.46 -11.51 11.76
C VAL A 203 1.00 -12.61 10.79
N ALA A 204 1.28 -13.88 11.11
CA ALA A 204 0.89 -15.02 10.28
C ALA A 204 -0.64 -15.13 10.13
N LEU A 205 -1.39 -14.94 11.21
CA LEU A 205 -2.85 -14.93 11.17
C LEU A 205 -3.38 -13.79 10.28
N THR A 206 -2.85 -12.58 10.47
CA THR A 206 -3.25 -11.42 9.67
C THR A 206 -2.95 -11.65 8.18
N PHE A 207 -1.77 -12.17 7.85
CA PHE A 207 -1.38 -12.50 6.49
C PHE A 207 -2.30 -13.56 5.87
N SER A 208 -2.64 -14.61 6.62
CA SER A 208 -3.57 -15.65 6.18
C SER A 208 -4.98 -15.10 5.91
N LEU A 209 -5.47 -14.19 6.76
CA LEU A 209 -6.77 -13.54 6.55
C LEU A 209 -6.78 -12.64 5.32
N VAL A 210 -5.69 -11.91 5.08
CA VAL A 210 -5.56 -11.08 3.87
C VAL A 210 -5.51 -11.95 2.61
N ASN A 211 -4.76 -13.05 2.62
CA ASN A 211 -4.73 -13.97 1.49
C ASN A 211 -6.12 -14.59 1.23
N LEU A 212 -6.84 -14.99 2.27
CA LEU A 212 -8.22 -15.46 2.13
C LEU A 212 -9.12 -14.39 1.50
N ALA A 213 -8.99 -13.12 1.94
CA ALA A 213 -9.76 -12.02 1.35
C ALA A 213 -9.40 -11.81 -0.14
N VAL A 214 -8.12 -11.90 -0.50
CA VAL A 214 -7.63 -11.83 -1.89
C VAL A 214 -8.25 -12.96 -2.73
N ASP A 215 -8.26 -14.18 -2.23
CA ASP A 215 -8.84 -15.35 -2.93
C ASP A 215 -10.34 -15.18 -3.15
N LEU A 216 -11.07 -14.67 -2.15
CA LEU A 216 -12.50 -14.38 -2.29
C LEU A 216 -12.76 -13.28 -3.33
N ILE A 217 -11.96 -12.18 -3.33
CA ILE A 217 -12.04 -11.11 -4.33
C ILE A 217 -11.74 -11.68 -5.73
N TYR A 218 -10.75 -12.56 -5.82
CA TYR A 218 -10.38 -13.21 -7.08
C TYR A 218 -11.52 -14.05 -7.64
N ALA A 219 -12.16 -14.88 -6.81
CA ALA A 219 -13.33 -15.67 -7.19
C ALA A 219 -14.51 -14.79 -7.67
N PHE A 220 -14.71 -13.64 -7.02
CA PHE A 220 -15.73 -12.66 -7.42
C PHE A 220 -15.43 -11.97 -8.76
N LEU A 221 -14.17 -11.61 -9.00
CA LEU A 221 -13.75 -10.95 -10.24
C LEU A 221 -13.76 -11.88 -11.45
N ASN A 222 -13.41 -13.15 -11.25
CA ASN A 222 -13.32 -14.14 -12.33
C ASN A 222 -14.09 -15.43 -12.00
N PRO A 223 -15.42 -15.46 -12.19
CA PRO A 223 -16.27 -16.61 -11.86
C PRO A 223 -16.01 -17.85 -12.75
N LYS A 224 -15.13 -17.75 -13.76
CA LYS A 224 -14.75 -18.89 -14.62
C LYS A 224 -13.63 -19.76 -14.03
N ILE A 225 -13.02 -19.36 -12.93
CA ILE A 225 -12.06 -20.21 -12.22
C ILE A 225 -12.86 -21.20 -11.39
N THR A 226 -13.29 -22.28 -12.04
CA THR A 226 -13.70 -23.48 -11.35
C THR A 226 -12.41 -24.11 -10.84
N TYR A 227 -12.35 -24.41 -9.54
CA TYR A 227 -11.29 -25.27 -8.99
C TYR A 227 -11.37 -26.61 -9.71
N THR A 228 -10.56 -26.77 -10.74
CA THR A 228 -10.32 -28.09 -11.32
C THR A 228 -9.41 -28.77 -10.31
N GLU A 229 -9.97 -29.63 -9.49
CA GLU A 229 -9.21 -30.57 -8.69
C GLU A 229 -8.21 -31.25 -9.63
N SER A 230 -6.93 -30.96 -9.41
CA SER A 230 -5.84 -31.73 -10.03
C SER A 230 -5.91 -33.14 -9.44
N GLN A 231 -6.49 -34.06 -10.20
CA GLN A 231 -6.25 -35.48 -10.02
C GLN A 231 -4.80 -35.82 -10.34
#